data_c32a8298395e82ab8cc77dbfdae93016
#
_entry.id   c32a8298395e82ab8cc77dbfdae93016
#
_cell.length_a   1.000
_cell.length_b   1.000
_cell.length_c   1.000
_cell.angle_alpha   90.00
_cell.angle_beta   90.00
_cell.angle_gamma   90.00
#
_symmetry.space_group_name_H-M   'P 1'
#
loop_
_entity.id
_entity.type
_entity.pdbx_description
1 polymer ?
#
loop_
_entity_poly.entity_id
_entity_poly.type
_entity_poly.pdbx_seq_one_letter_code
_entity_poly.pdbx_strand_id
1 'polypeptide(L)'
;LIDNYHKADRRGRAATLNMVITETGAAKAVAKALPALQGKLTGNSVRVPTPNVSLAILNLTLDKEVDRDEVNEYIRKISISSSLQGQVGYTNSTEVVSSDFIGSRTAGVFDAQATITSGNRLTAYVWYDNEVGYSCQVLRIAEQMGGVSYPKIPAETNA
;
A
#
# COMPACT_ATOMS: atom_id res chain seq x y z
N LEU A 1 -25.66 10.62 -6.63
CA LEU A 1 -24.63 10.19 -7.56
C LEU A 1 -25.24 9.25 -8.58
N ILE A 2 -25.60 9.80 -9.71
CA ILE A 2 -26.22 9.13 -10.86
C ILE A 2 -25.18 8.96 -11.97
N ASP A 3 -25.52 8.22 -13.02
CA ASP A 3 -24.70 8.14 -14.23
C ASP A 3 -24.49 9.53 -14.85
N ASN A 4 -23.29 9.83 -15.29
CA ASN A 4 -22.92 11.10 -15.89
C ASN A 4 -21.95 10.88 -17.05
N TYR A 5 -21.90 11.82 -17.99
CA TYR A 5 -20.97 11.76 -19.11
C TYR A 5 -19.51 11.86 -18.62
N HIS A 6 -18.66 10.96 -19.10
CA HIS A 6 -17.23 10.99 -18.89
C HIS A 6 -16.52 10.42 -20.13
N LYS A 7 -15.40 11.02 -20.54
CA LYS A 7 -14.61 10.54 -21.69
C LYS A 7 -14.13 9.09 -21.59
N ALA A 8 -14.06 8.54 -20.36
CA ALA A 8 -13.82 7.13 -20.11
C ALA A 8 -15.14 6.52 -19.63
N ASP A 9 -15.78 5.71 -20.46
CA ASP A 9 -17.16 5.25 -20.31
C ASP A 9 -17.52 4.72 -18.93
N ARG A 10 -16.69 3.85 -18.38
CA ARG A 10 -16.93 3.25 -17.06
C ARG A 10 -16.89 4.25 -15.91
N ARG A 11 -16.12 5.34 -16.02
CA ARG A 11 -16.00 6.35 -14.95
C ARG A 11 -17.24 7.22 -14.81
N GLY A 12 -18.10 7.25 -15.82
CA GLY A 12 -19.37 7.96 -15.78
C GLY A 12 -20.49 7.23 -15.04
N ARG A 13 -20.29 5.96 -14.67
CA ARG A 13 -21.34 5.17 -14.01
C ARG A 13 -21.48 5.55 -12.52
N ALA A 14 -22.69 5.37 -12.01
CA ALA A 14 -23.06 5.71 -10.63
C ALA A 14 -22.15 5.03 -9.61
N ALA A 15 -21.40 5.82 -8.82
CA ALA A 15 -20.36 5.33 -7.92
C ALA A 15 -20.92 4.61 -6.68
N THR A 16 -22.09 5.00 -6.20
CA THR A 16 -22.62 4.53 -4.91
C THR A 16 -23.10 3.07 -4.90
N LEU A 17 -23.37 2.50 -6.07
CA LEU A 17 -23.97 1.17 -6.19
C LEU A 17 -23.15 0.24 -7.11
N ASN A 18 -21.99 0.67 -7.56
CA ASN A 18 -21.20 -0.08 -8.54
C ASN A 18 -19.73 -0.21 -8.14
N MET A 19 -19.15 -1.34 -8.48
CA MET A 19 -17.70 -1.48 -8.62
C MET A 19 -17.31 -1.14 -10.05
N VAL A 20 -16.26 -0.32 -10.23
CA VAL A 20 -15.83 0.15 -11.55
C VAL A 20 -14.37 -0.15 -11.77
N ILE A 21 -14.06 -0.95 -12.80
CA ILE A 21 -12.68 -1.21 -13.22
C ILE A 21 -12.18 -0.01 -14.03
N THR A 22 -11.03 0.53 -13.65
CA THR A 22 -10.38 1.65 -14.33
C THR A 22 -8.89 1.37 -14.51
N GLU A 23 -8.28 2.05 -15.46
CA GLU A 23 -6.83 2.06 -15.58
C GLU A 23 -6.15 2.71 -14.37
N THR A 24 -4.93 2.32 -14.09
CA THR A 24 -4.07 2.93 -13.09
C THR A 24 -2.68 3.21 -13.66
N GLY A 25 -2.09 4.33 -13.25
CA GLY A 25 -0.71 4.67 -13.52
C GLY A 25 0.29 4.09 -12.50
N ALA A 26 -0.18 3.35 -11.50
CA ALA A 26 0.64 2.90 -10.37
C ALA A 26 1.87 2.08 -10.80
N ALA A 27 1.69 1.11 -11.70
CA ALA A 27 2.80 0.29 -12.21
C ALA A 27 3.90 1.14 -12.88
N LYS A 28 3.52 2.15 -13.67
CA LYS A 28 4.46 3.08 -14.30
C LYS A 28 5.14 3.99 -13.28
N ALA A 29 4.42 4.42 -12.25
CA ALA A 29 4.98 5.26 -11.19
C ALA A 29 6.01 4.50 -10.35
N VAL A 30 5.74 3.27 -9.97
CA VAL A 30 6.68 2.40 -9.24
C VAL A 30 7.93 2.15 -10.08
N ALA A 31 7.80 1.87 -11.37
CA ALA A 31 8.96 1.65 -12.26
C ALA A 31 9.87 2.89 -12.39
N LYS A 32 9.33 4.11 -12.22
CA LYS A 32 10.16 5.34 -12.18
C LYS A 32 11.01 5.41 -10.90
N ALA A 33 10.46 5.01 -9.76
CA ALA A 33 11.16 5.00 -8.47
C ALA A 33 12.10 3.78 -8.33
N LEU A 34 11.70 2.63 -8.89
CA LEU A 34 12.43 1.37 -8.86
C LEU A 34 12.63 0.85 -10.29
N PRO A 35 13.64 1.32 -11.03
CA PRO A 35 13.87 0.97 -12.44
C PRO A 35 14.03 -0.52 -12.71
N ALA A 36 14.50 -1.29 -11.74
CA ALA A 36 14.61 -2.77 -11.82
C ALA A 36 13.25 -3.47 -12.02
N LEU A 37 12.14 -2.79 -11.74
CA LEU A 37 10.77 -3.30 -11.92
C LEU A 37 10.14 -2.84 -13.24
N GLN A 38 10.88 -2.14 -14.11
CA GLN A 38 10.36 -1.71 -15.40
C GLN A 38 9.95 -2.90 -16.25
N GLY A 39 8.71 -2.86 -16.74
CA GLY A 39 8.14 -3.95 -17.56
C GLY A 39 7.69 -5.20 -16.78
N LYS A 40 7.94 -5.25 -15.45
CA LYS A 40 7.57 -6.39 -14.60
C LYS A 40 6.22 -6.22 -13.89
N LEU A 41 5.65 -5.02 -13.93
CA LEU A 41 4.43 -4.67 -13.20
C LEU A 41 3.29 -4.37 -14.16
N THR A 42 2.14 -4.95 -13.87
CA THR A 42 0.85 -4.62 -14.50
C THR A 42 -0.19 -4.39 -13.41
N GLY A 43 -1.26 -3.68 -13.73
CA GLY A 43 -2.35 -3.51 -12.77
C GLY A 43 -3.52 -2.70 -13.29
N ASN A 44 -4.64 -2.88 -12.62
CA ASN A 44 -5.86 -2.11 -12.79
C ASN A 44 -6.31 -1.58 -11.42
N SER A 45 -7.21 -0.61 -11.43
CA SER A 45 -7.90 -0.16 -10.21
C SER A 45 -9.35 -0.61 -10.25
N VAL A 46 -9.86 -1.03 -9.10
CA VAL A 46 -11.29 -1.23 -8.86
C VAL A 46 -11.77 -0.10 -7.96
N ARG A 47 -12.70 0.72 -8.46
CA ARG A 47 -13.35 1.77 -7.66
C ARG A 47 -14.53 1.16 -6.93
N VAL A 48 -14.60 1.39 -5.63
CA VAL A 48 -15.65 0.89 -4.73
C VAL A 48 -16.29 2.05 -3.97
N PRO A 49 -17.55 1.91 -3.54
CA PRO A 49 -18.28 2.99 -2.86
C PRO A 49 -17.90 3.08 -1.38
N THR A 50 -16.64 3.40 -1.10
CA THR A 50 -16.14 3.67 0.25
C THR A 50 -15.74 5.13 0.40
N PRO A 51 -15.86 5.73 1.61
CA PRO A 51 -15.54 7.14 1.83
C PRO A 51 -14.08 7.48 1.52
N ASN A 52 -13.15 6.66 1.97
CA ASN A 52 -11.70 6.84 1.83
C ASN A 52 -10.99 5.49 2.01
N VAL A 53 -9.68 5.50 1.92
CA VAL A 53 -8.74 4.37 2.00
C VAL A 53 -8.76 3.51 0.73
N SER A 54 -7.60 3.11 0.31
CA SER A 54 -7.36 2.17 -0.78
C SER A 54 -6.73 0.89 -0.27
N LEU A 55 -6.94 -0.19 -1.00
CA LEU A 55 -6.29 -1.48 -0.78
C LEU A 55 -5.47 -1.84 -2.02
N ALA A 56 -4.17 -2.00 -1.84
CA ALA A 56 -3.32 -2.63 -2.85
C ALA A 56 -3.27 -4.14 -2.62
N ILE A 57 -3.64 -4.92 -3.63
CA ILE A 57 -3.48 -6.37 -3.64
C ILE A 57 -2.29 -6.66 -4.56
N LEU A 58 -1.21 -7.14 -3.97
CA LEU A 58 0.06 -7.41 -4.65
C LEU A 58 0.20 -8.91 -4.88
N ASN A 59 0.03 -9.34 -6.13
CA ASN A 59 0.32 -10.72 -6.53
C ASN A 59 1.75 -10.77 -7.04
N LEU A 60 2.63 -11.43 -6.29
CA LEU A 60 4.06 -11.46 -6.52
C LEU A 60 4.53 -12.89 -6.80
N THR A 61 5.48 -13.01 -7.73
CA THR A 61 6.28 -14.22 -7.91
C THR A 61 7.69 -13.89 -7.42
N LEU A 62 8.14 -14.62 -6.41
CA LEU A 62 9.44 -14.43 -5.77
C LEU A 62 10.48 -15.38 -6.36
N ASP A 63 11.76 -15.09 -6.15
CA ASP A 63 12.86 -15.94 -6.62
C ASP A 63 13.00 -17.23 -5.81
N LYS A 64 12.43 -17.27 -4.60
CA LYS A 64 12.43 -18.45 -3.70
C LYS A 64 11.05 -18.70 -3.13
N GLU A 65 10.82 -19.91 -2.67
CA GLU A 65 9.65 -20.25 -1.86
C GLU A 65 9.70 -19.53 -0.52
N VAL A 66 8.54 -19.14 -0.03
CA VAL A 66 8.38 -18.41 1.24
C VAL A 66 7.20 -18.97 2.02
N ASP A 67 7.36 -18.96 3.33
CA ASP A 67 6.28 -19.22 4.27
C ASP A 67 5.58 -17.91 4.68
N ARG A 68 4.28 -18.02 5.01
CA ARG A 68 3.46 -16.87 5.44
C ARG A 68 4.03 -16.21 6.69
N ASP A 69 4.42 -17.01 7.68
CA ASP A 69 4.89 -16.49 8.96
C ASP A 69 6.27 -15.83 8.80
N GLU A 70 7.14 -16.38 7.92
CA GLU A 70 8.41 -15.76 7.55
C GLU A 70 8.20 -14.37 6.94
N VAL A 71 7.28 -14.25 5.97
CA VAL A 71 6.95 -12.96 5.34
C VAL A 71 6.39 -11.98 6.36
N ASN A 72 5.43 -12.41 7.16
CA ASN A 72 4.77 -11.58 8.15
C ASN A 72 5.77 -11.06 9.19
N GLU A 73 6.65 -11.91 9.70
CA GLU A 73 7.67 -11.51 10.67
C GLU A 73 8.71 -10.57 10.06
N TYR A 74 9.11 -10.81 8.81
CA TYR A 74 10.01 -9.91 8.09
C TYR A 74 9.42 -8.50 7.98
N ILE A 75 8.17 -8.38 7.51
CA ILE A 75 7.51 -7.06 7.38
C ILE A 75 7.27 -6.42 8.75
N ARG A 76 6.92 -7.21 9.77
CA ARG A 76 6.79 -6.73 11.14
C ARG A 76 8.10 -6.08 11.64
N LYS A 77 9.23 -6.74 11.45
CA LYS A 77 10.55 -6.17 11.81
C LYS A 77 10.84 -4.89 11.04
N ILE A 78 10.58 -4.87 9.74
CA ILE A 78 10.76 -3.67 8.91
C ILE A 78 9.93 -2.50 9.45
N SER A 79 8.68 -2.73 9.83
CA SER A 79 7.79 -1.67 10.32
C SER A 79 8.20 -1.09 11.67
N ILE A 80 8.92 -1.86 12.50
CA ILE A 80 9.25 -1.47 13.87
C ILE A 80 10.67 -0.93 14.00
N SER A 81 11.66 -1.52 13.32
CA SER A 81 13.07 -1.31 13.63
C SER A 81 13.97 -1.02 12.43
N SER A 82 13.41 -0.67 11.27
CA SER A 82 14.22 -0.33 10.09
C SER A 82 14.16 1.16 9.74
N SER A 83 14.92 1.56 8.72
CA SER A 83 14.83 2.89 8.11
C SER A 83 13.44 3.23 7.56
N LEU A 84 12.60 2.22 7.33
CA LEU A 84 11.21 2.36 6.86
C LEU A 84 10.20 2.51 8.00
N GLN A 85 10.64 2.55 9.26
CA GLN A 85 9.78 2.86 10.40
C GLN A 85 9.01 4.17 10.15
N GLY A 86 7.69 4.17 10.41
CA GLY A 86 6.80 5.29 10.12
C GLY A 86 6.39 5.42 8.64
N GLN A 87 6.96 4.60 7.75
CA GLN A 87 6.54 4.49 6.34
C GLN A 87 5.74 3.22 6.12
N VAL A 88 6.22 2.11 6.67
CA VAL A 88 5.55 0.82 6.62
C VAL A 88 4.84 0.58 7.94
N GLY A 89 3.52 0.46 7.88
CA GLY A 89 2.70 0.00 8.99
C GLY A 89 2.46 -1.51 8.91
N TYR A 90 2.03 -2.10 10.01
CA TYR A 90 1.75 -3.53 10.12
C TYR A 90 0.52 -3.75 11.01
N THR A 91 -0.37 -4.62 10.57
CA THR A 91 -1.47 -5.11 11.40
C THR A 91 -1.57 -6.62 11.35
N ASN A 92 -1.89 -7.23 12.49
CA ASN A 92 -2.24 -8.65 12.59
C ASN A 92 -3.65 -8.84 13.16
N SER A 93 -4.44 -7.79 13.22
CA SER A 93 -5.83 -7.87 13.67
C SER A 93 -6.69 -8.59 12.63
N THR A 94 -7.62 -9.41 13.10
CA THR A 94 -8.61 -10.12 12.28
C THR A 94 -9.85 -9.29 11.99
N GLU A 95 -9.99 -8.09 12.58
CA GLU A 95 -11.21 -7.29 12.56
C GLU A 95 -11.10 -6.03 11.69
N VAL A 96 -9.92 -5.73 11.15
CA VAL A 96 -9.69 -4.48 10.42
C VAL A 96 -10.47 -4.40 9.13
N VAL A 97 -10.98 -3.21 8.86
CA VAL A 97 -11.64 -2.81 7.62
C VAL A 97 -11.12 -1.46 7.15
N SER A 98 -11.50 -1.02 5.97
CA SER A 98 -10.98 0.21 5.36
C SER A 98 -11.11 1.46 6.26
N SER A 99 -12.21 1.60 7.01
CA SER A 99 -12.44 2.76 7.88
C SER A 99 -11.43 2.89 9.02
N ASP A 100 -10.80 1.80 9.45
CA ASP A 100 -9.81 1.81 10.54
C ASP A 100 -8.49 2.47 10.13
N PHE A 101 -8.27 2.61 8.83
CA PHE A 101 -7.04 3.21 8.28
C PHE A 101 -7.22 4.66 7.84
N ILE A 102 -8.40 5.26 8.04
CA ILE A 102 -8.63 6.68 7.77
C ILE A 102 -7.76 7.51 8.72
N GLY A 103 -6.96 8.41 8.15
CA GLY A 103 -5.99 9.22 8.89
C GLY A 103 -4.65 8.51 9.15
N SER A 104 -4.43 7.32 8.61
CA SER A 104 -3.14 6.62 8.71
C SER A 104 -2.02 7.46 8.10
N ARG A 105 -0.96 7.66 8.88
CA ARG A 105 0.21 8.47 8.50
C ARG A 105 1.28 7.69 7.73
N THR A 106 1.19 6.37 7.70
CA THR A 106 2.13 5.50 6.98
C THR A 106 1.88 5.54 5.48
N ALA A 107 2.86 5.19 4.68
CA ALA A 107 2.69 5.04 3.23
C ALA A 107 1.78 3.86 2.89
N GLY A 108 1.78 2.84 3.74
CA GLY A 108 0.89 1.70 3.66
C GLY A 108 0.98 0.83 4.91
N VAL A 109 -0.10 0.14 5.24
CA VAL A 109 -0.20 -0.81 6.36
C VAL A 109 -0.35 -2.22 5.80
N PHE A 110 0.64 -3.05 6.02
CA PHE A 110 0.63 -4.45 5.62
C PHE A 110 -0.32 -5.26 6.49
N ASP A 111 -1.19 -6.05 5.87
CA ASP A 111 -2.17 -6.90 6.53
C ASP A 111 -1.66 -8.35 6.62
N ALA A 112 -1.14 -8.71 7.78
CA ALA A 112 -0.57 -10.03 8.02
C ALA A 112 -1.61 -11.15 8.02
N GLN A 113 -2.85 -10.85 8.42
CA GLN A 113 -3.91 -11.87 8.46
C GLN A 113 -4.41 -12.21 7.04
N ALA A 114 -4.35 -11.26 6.13
CA ALA A 114 -4.75 -11.46 4.73
C ALA A 114 -3.63 -12.05 3.85
N THR A 115 -2.40 -12.18 4.34
CA THR A 115 -1.25 -12.70 3.58
C THR A 115 -1.47 -14.15 3.14
N ILE A 116 -1.25 -14.43 1.87
CA ILE A 116 -1.38 -15.78 1.28
C ILE A 116 -0.06 -16.15 0.59
N THR A 117 0.45 -17.34 0.87
CA THR A 117 1.64 -17.91 0.22
C THR A 117 1.33 -19.26 -0.41
N SER A 118 1.99 -19.57 -1.53
CA SER A 118 1.92 -20.88 -2.19
C SER A 118 3.18 -21.10 -3.01
N GLY A 119 4.15 -21.84 -2.46
CA GLY A 119 5.49 -21.99 -3.04
C GLY A 119 6.17 -20.62 -3.11
N ASN A 120 6.56 -20.19 -4.29
CA ASN A 120 7.17 -18.89 -4.52
C ASN A 120 6.17 -17.76 -4.85
N ARG A 121 4.87 -18.01 -4.73
CA ARG A 121 3.83 -17.00 -4.94
C ARG A 121 3.41 -16.40 -3.62
N LEU A 122 3.34 -15.07 -3.58
CA LEU A 122 2.87 -14.27 -2.45
C LEU A 122 1.74 -13.35 -2.90
N THR A 123 0.61 -13.38 -2.20
CA THR A 123 -0.40 -12.33 -2.29
C THR A 123 -0.37 -11.53 -1.00
N ALA A 124 0.00 -10.26 -1.11
CA ALA A 124 0.07 -9.32 0.01
C ALA A 124 -1.02 -8.25 -0.13
N TYR A 125 -1.58 -7.85 1.01
CA TYR A 125 -2.61 -6.83 1.10
C TYR A 125 -2.04 -5.63 1.87
N VAL A 126 -2.19 -4.43 1.29
CA VAL A 126 -1.64 -3.21 1.89
C VAL A 126 -2.71 -2.12 1.85
N TRP A 127 -3.14 -1.68 3.03
CA TRP A 127 -4.07 -0.58 3.22
C TRP A 127 -3.32 0.75 3.19
N TYR A 128 -3.92 1.79 2.61
CA TYR A 128 -3.33 3.13 2.64
C TYR A 128 -4.38 4.23 2.50
N ASP A 129 -4.18 5.30 3.27
CA ASP A 129 -4.93 6.53 3.10
C ASP A 129 -4.29 7.37 1.99
N ASN A 130 -5.00 7.56 0.90
CA ASN A 130 -4.50 8.26 -0.29
C ASN A 130 -4.13 9.72 -0.01
N GLU A 131 -4.77 10.35 0.97
CA GLU A 131 -4.66 11.78 1.25
C GLU A 131 -3.66 12.02 2.39
N VAL A 132 -3.95 11.51 3.57
CA VAL A 132 -3.12 11.74 4.77
C VAL A 132 -1.79 11.01 4.66
N GLY A 133 -1.81 9.73 4.28
CA GLY A 133 -0.59 8.93 4.14
C GLY A 133 0.40 9.55 3.16
N TYR A 134 -0.04 9.92 1.97
CA TYR A 134 0.82 10.60 0.99
C TYR A 134 1.35 11.95 1.48
N SER A 135 0.49 12.78 2.06
CA SER A 135 0.89 14.10 2.58
C SER A 135 1.97 13.98 3.67
N CYS A 136 1.86 12.98 4.55
CA CYS A 136 2.89 12.69 5.55
C CYS A 136 4.23 12.27 4.93
N GLN A 137 4.21 11.53 3.80
CA GLN A 137 5.44 11.19 3.10
C GLN A 137 6.11 12.42 2.47
N VAL A 138 5.33 13.35 1.91
CA VAL A 138 5.85 14.62 1.36
C VAL A 138 6.51 15.45 2.46
N LEU A 139 5.84 15.61 3.61
CA LEU A 139 6.38 16.32 4.76
C LEU A 139 7.70 15.70 5.24
N ARG A 140 7.78 14.39 5.35
CA ARG A 140 9.00 13.71 5.78
C ARG A 140 10.17 13.94 4.82
N ILE A 141 9.92 13.93 3.51
CA ILE A 141 10.96 14.27 2.52
C ILE A 141 11.40 15.72 2.69
N ALA A 142 10.47 16.65 2.91
CA ALA A 142 10.79 18.06 3.14
C ALA A 142 11.62 18.23 4.43
N GLU A 143 11.30 17.54 5.50
CA GLU A 143 12.06 17.51 6.75
C GLU A 143 13.49 16.97 6.50
N GLN A 144 13.62 15.87 5.78
CA GLN A 144 14.93 15.30 5.43
C GLN A 144 15.77 16.27 4.58
N MET A 145 15.15 16.95 3.61
CA MET A 145 15.83 17.98 2.80
C MET A 145 16.27 19.18 3.65
N GLY A 146 15.49 19.52 4.69
CA GLY A 146 15.79 20.57 5.65
C GLY A 146 16.79 20.16 6.74
N GLY A 147 17.30 18.92 6.72
CA GLY A 147 18.22 18.39 7.74
C GLY A 147 17.57 18.13 9.09
N VAL A 148 16.22 18.07 9.15
CA VAL A 148 15.48 17.75 10.36
C VAL A 148 15.44 16.24 10.55
N SER A 149 15.81 15.77 11.73
CA SER A 149 15.71 14.35 12.11
C SER A 149 15.06 14.19 13.47
N TYR A 150 14.23 13.17 13.60
CA TYR A 150 13.62 12.81 14.87
C TYR A 150 14.18 11.48 15.36
N PRO A 151 14.34 11.30 16.68
CA PRO A 151 14.74 10.03 17.24
C PRO A 151 13.69 8.96 16.91
N LYS A 152 14.13 7.79 16.49
CA LYS A 152 13.26 6.62 16.26
C LYS A 152 13.26 5.73 17.49
N ILE A 153 12.09 5.27 17.90
CA ILE A 153 11.88 4.39 19.05
C ILE A 153 11.02 3.20 18.61
N PRO A 154 11.53 1.97 18.68
CA PRO A 154 12.92 1.59 19.00
C PRO A 154 13.93 2.14 17.98
N ALA A 155 15.20 2.16 18.37
CA ALA A 155 16.27 2.57 17.44
C ALA A 155 16.35 1.59 16.24
N GLU A 156 16.82 2.12 15.10
CA GLU A 156 17.02 1.27 13.92
C GLU A 156 18.00 0.13 14.25
N THR A 157 17.60 -1.07 13.90
CA THR A 157 18.50 -2.23 13.87
C THR A 157 18.87 -2.53 12.42
N ASN A 158 20.14 -2.79 12.15
CA ASN A 158 20.55 -3.27 10.84
C ASN A 158 19.93 -4.68 10.67
N ALA A 159 18.84 -4.74 9.90
CA ALA A 159 18.16 -5.99 9.53
C ALA A 159 18.80 -6.59 8.28
#